data_ed9c548c0a2ac0a4bfd45f63a0166548
#
_entry.id   ed9c548c0a2ac0a4bfd45f63a0166548
#
_cell.length_a   1.000
_cell.length_b   1.000
_cell.length_c   1.000
_cell.angle_alpha   90.00
_cell.angle_beta   90.00
_cell.angle_gamma   90.00
#
_symmetry.space_group_name_H-M   'P 1'
#
loop_
_entity.id
_entity.type
_entity.pdbx_description
1 polymer ?
#
loop_
_entity_poly.entity_id
_entity_poly.type
_entity_poly.pdbx_seq_one_letter_code
_entity_poly.pdbx_strand_id
1 'polypeptide(L)'
;MVEKSDLRAVLQYIPQFRGKVFCVLIEAGLLPEPAVAETLLDLAVLEDLGVKLVLGVLGGDLKDLYDWTLECEIMAARVTLPISDPLAAQEVKDILGRGQSAIIDASGIGPLDDVVVDFAKLVGVSKVIALLEESILVNGQPAHAIRAADVPAVLEKEHVEGRDLLLAAAEACRRGIPRVHVLNGRQQGVLVDELFSNEGVGTMIHADSYRMIRELREEDIPELLGMIGRVVRRTKLVARNYEDIVSKLSDYHVMSIDDNVVGCVALHGYPGEHCAEVACLYVKQAHEGRGYGAELVAHAEEIARFKGIPRVFALTNRAADFFCRAGYAQADVSALPAKRRAQYEASGRDSLVFEKIF
;
A
#
# COMPACT_ATOMS: atom_id res chain seq x y z
N MET A 1 -0.17 20.69 -18.61
CA MET A 1 0.53 21.42 -17.51
C MET A 1 0.17 20.63 -16.24
N VAL A 2 1.10 19.81 -15.75
CA VAL A 2 0.88 18.98 -14.54
C VAL A 2 0.63 19.94 -13.37
N GLU A 3 -0.49 19.83 -12.69
CA GLU A 3 -0.78 20.65 -11.52
C GLU A 3 0.25 20.37 -10.41
N LYS A 4 0.62 21.39 -9.64
CA LYS A 4 1.59 21.21 -8.53
C LYS A 4 1.10 20.24 -7.45
N SER A 5 -0.19 19.92 -7.43
CA SER A 5 -0.83 18.88 -6.60
C SER A 5 -0.40 17.48 -7.04
N ASP A 6 -0.37 17.23 -8.35
CA ASP A 6 -0.10 15.92 -8.94
C ASP A 6 1.36 15.51 -8.73
N LEU A 7 2.30 16.45 -8.92
CA LEU A 7 3.71 16.18 -8.67
C LEU A 7 3.99 15.82 -7.18
N ARG A 8 3.28 16.46 -6.24
CA ARG A 8 3.44 16.13 -4.81
C ARG A 8 2.86 14.75 -4.47
N ALA A 9 1.77 14.35 -5.12
CA ALA A 9 1.20 13.02 -4.98
C ALA A 9 2.22 11.97 -5.45
N VAL A 10 2.77 12.11 -6.65
CA VAL A 10 3.81 11.21 -7.19
C VAL A 10 5.00 11.09 -6.24
N LEU A 11 5.55 12.22 -5.79
CA LEU A 11 6.72 12.25 -4.89
C LEU A 11 6.47 11.54 -3.53
N GLN A 12 5.24 11.38 -3.09
CA GLN A 12 4.90 10.66 -1.86
C GLN A 12 4.95 9.13 -2.02
N TYR A 13 4.80 8.62 -3.25
CA TYR A 13 4.85 7.19 -3.53
C TYR A 13 6.28 6.66 -3.72
N ILE A 14 7.22 7.53 -4.13
CA ILE A 14 8.61 7.14 -4.40
C ILE A 14 9.26 6.36 -3.24
N PRO A 15 9.19 6.82 -1.97
CA PRO A 15 9.77 6.07 -0.86
C PRO A 15 9.17 4.67 -0.66
N GLN A 16 7.94 4.44 -1.12
CA GLN A 16 7.23 3.17 -0.97
C GLN A 16 7.74 2.11 -1.97
N PHE A 17 8.30 2.55 -3.08
CA PHE A 17 8.75 1.65 -4.16
C PHE A 17 10.25 1.37 -4.10
N ARG A 18 11.02 2.22 -3.43
CA ARG A 18 12.47 2.09 -3.37
C ARG A 18 12.91 0.75 -2.79
N GLY A 19 13.75 0.02 -3.53
CA GLY A 19 14.24 -1.30 -3.16
C GLY A 19 13.26 -2.45 -3.37
N LYS A 20 12.01 -2.17 -3.77
CA LYS A 20 11.02 -3.20 -4.10
C LYS A 20 11.31 -3.79 -5.48
N VAL A 21 10.95 -5.06 -5.67
CA VAL A 21 11.08 -5.76 -6.95
C VAL A 21 9.71 -5.80 -7.63
N PHE A 22 9.63 -5.26 -8.85
CA PHE A 22 8.46 -5.36 -9.72
C PHE A 22 8.74 -6.34 -10.84
N CYS A 23 7.84 -7.27 -11.07
CA CYS A 23 7.87 -8.16 -12.23
C CYS A 23 6.82 -7.66 -13.23
N VAL A 24 7.29 -7.20 -14.38
CA VAL A 24 6.43 -6.67 -15.45
C VAL A 24 6.44 -7.67 -16.61
N LEU A 25 5.27 -8.19 -16.93
CA LEU A 25 5.05 -9.16 -18.00
C LEU A 25 4.28 -8.49 -19.12
N ILE A 26 4.84 -8.50 -20.31
CA ILE A 26 4.30 -7.79 -21.48
C ILE A 26 3.89 -8.83 -22.52
N GLU A 27 2.65 -8.76 -22.98
CA GLU A 27 2.18 -9.58 -24.09
C GLU A 27 2.85 -9.15 -25.40
N ALA A 28 3.43 -10.10 -26.14
CA ALA A 28 4.27 -9.81 -27.30
C ALA A 28 3.56 -8.99 -28.38
N GLY A 29 2.25 -9.21 -28.57
CA GLY A 29 1.44 -8.44 -29.51
C GLY A 29 1.40 -6.95 -29.21
N LEU A 30 1.71 -6.55 -27.98
CA LEU A 30 1.73 -5.16 -27.52
C LEU A 30 3.07 -4.46 -27.73
N LEU A 31 4.18 -5.19 -27.93
CA LEU A 31 5.51 -4.59 -28.04
C LEU A 31 5.61 -3.47 -29.09
N PRO A 32 4.95 -3.58 -30.28
CA PRO A 32 4.96 -2.51 -31.28
C PRO A 32 4.12 -1.27 -30.89
N GLU A 33 3.29 -1.37 -29.85
CA GLU A 33 2.37 -0.29 -29.48
C GLU A 33 3.10 0.89 -28.83
N PRO A 34 2.82 2.13 -29.22
CA PRO A 34 3.44 3.32 -28.61
C PRO A 34 3.22 3.43 -27.10
N ALA A 35 2.11 2.88 -26.58
CA ALA A 35 1.79 2.86 -25.16
C ALA A 35 2.78 2.00 -24.36
N VAL A 36 3.31 0.91 -24.95
CA VAL A 36 4.32 0.07 -24.30
C VAL A 36 5.68 0.77 -24.28
N ALA A 37 6.05 1.50 -25.33
CA ALA A 37 7.25 2.31 -25.33
C ALA A 37 7.19 3.37 -24.21
N GLU A 38 6.06 4.04 -24.05
CA GLU A 38 5.84 5.00 -22.95
C GLU A 38 5.95 4.30 -21.57
N THR A 39 5.35 3.11 -21.43
CA THR A 39 5.45 2.31 -20.20
C THR A 39 6.89 1.92 -19.89
N LEU A 40 7.71 1.59 -20.87
CA LEU A 40 9.14 1.28 -20.67
C LEU A 40 9.93 2.52 -20.22
N LEU A 41 9.61 3.70 -20.75
CA LEU A 41 10.19 4.97 -20.25
C LEU A 41 9.79 5.26 -18.81
N ASP A 42 8.54 4.97 -18.44
CA ASP A 42 8.08 5.09 -17.04
C ASP A 42 8.84 4.12 -16.12
N LEU A 43 9.09 2.89 -16.59
CA LEU A 43 9.88 1.89 -15.87
C LEU A 43 11.34 2.32 -15.70
N ALA A 44 11.95 2.96 -16.71
CA ALA A 44 13.29 3.53 -16.59
C ALA A 44 13.36 4.58 -15.49
N VAL A 45 12.36 5.46 -15.40
CA VAL A 45 12.25 6.43 -14.31
C VAL A 45 12.09 5.74 -12.95
N LEU A 46 11.30 4.66 -12.87
CA LEU A 46 11.15 3.89 -11.62
C LEU A 46 12.47 3.19 -11.21
N GLU A 47 13.26 2.70 -12.18
CA GLU A 47 14.59 2.13 -11.94
C GLU A 47 15.52 3.19 -11.34
N ASP A 48 15.58 4.39 -11.90
CA ASP A 48 16.34 5.52 -11.36
C ASP A 48 15.92 5.91 -9.93
N LEU A 49 14.65 5.73 -9.60
CA LEU A 49 14.12 5.95 -8.25
C LEU A 49 14.40 4.79 -7.28
N GLY A 50 15.08 3.74 -7.76
CA GLY A 50 15.53 2.61 -6.97
C GLY A 50 14.56 1.43 -6.90
N VAL A 51 13.60 1.35 -7.83
CA VAL A 51 12.81 0.13 -8.05
C VAL A 51 13.67 -0.88 -8.79
N LYS A 52 13.57 -2.15 -8.44
CA LYS A 52 14.24 -3.26 -9.11
C LYS A 52 13.27 -3.91 -10.08
N LEU A 53 13.66 -4.05 -11.35
CA LEU A 53 12.77 -4.53 -12.39
C LEU A 53 13.15 -5.94 -12.85
N VAL A 54 12.12 -6.76 -13.01
CA VAL A 54 12.16 -8.03 -13.74
C VAL A 54 11.18 -7.90 -14.90
N LEU A 55 11.68 -7.94 -16.12
CA LEU A 55 10.88 -7.74 -17.34
C LEU A 55 10.76 -9.07 -18.09
N GLY A 56 9.57 -9.43 -18.51
CA GLY A 56 9.32 -10.65 -19.28
C GLY A 56 8.38 -10.41 -20.45
N VAL A 57 8.57 -11.19 -21.52
CA VAL A 57 7.68 -11.19 -22.67
C VAL A 57 6.88 -12.49 -22.71
N LEU A 58 5.58 -12.37 -22.92
CA LEU A 58 4.64 -13.47 -23.05
C LEU A 58 4.37 -13.74 -24.53
N GLY A 59 4.66 -14.94 -25.00
CA GLY A 59 4.27 -15.38 -26.35
C GLY A 59 5.11 -14.83 -27.51
N GLY A 60 6.28 -14.19 -27.27
CA GLY A 60 7.10 -13.55 -28.30
C GLY A 60 8.59 -13.81 -28.19
N ASP A 61 9.38 -13.10 -29.02
CA ASP A 61 10.84 -13.15 -28.97
C ASP A 61 11.37 -12.19 -27.92
N LEU A 62 12.23 -12.68 -27.05
CA LEU A 62 12.90 -11.91 -26.02
C LEU A 62 13.79 -10.80 -26.59
N LYS A 63 14.24 -10.95 -27.83
CA LYS A 63 15.06 -9.97 -28.52
C LYS A 63 14.35 -8.64 -28.68
N ASP A 64 13.06 -8.67 -29.03
CA ASP A 64 12.28 -7.44 -29.22
C ASP A 64 12.20 -6.64 -27.91
N LEU A 65 11.94 -7.31 -26.80
CA LEU A 65 11.94 -6.66 -25.48
C LEU A 65 13.34 -6.11 -25.12
N TYR A 66 14.39 -6.86 -25.41
CA TYR A 66 15.77 -6.43 -25.12
C TYR A 66 16.14 -5.18 -25.93
N ASP A 67 15.81 -5.14 -27.22
CA ASP A 67 16.08 -4.00 -28.08
C ASP A 67 15.31 -2.74 -27.55
N TRP A 68 14.05 -2.90 -27.16
CA TRP A 68 13.27 -1.82 -26.54
C TRP A 68 13.84 -1.32 -25.20
N THR A 69 14.37 -2.21 -24.35
CA THR A 69 15.00 -1.77 -23.09
C THR A 69 16.25 -0.94 -23.34
N LEU A 70 17.01 -1.25 -24.38
CA LEU A 70 18.18 -0.45 -24.78
C LEU A 70 17.76 0.93 -25.28
N GLU A 71 16.70 1.03 -26.08
CA GLU A 71 16.19 2.31 -26.59
C GLU A 71 15.65 3.20 -25.45
N CYS A 72 15.11 2.62 -24.40
CA CYS A 72 14.60 3.31 -23.20
C CYS A 72 15.65 3.53 -22.12
N GLU A 73 16.94 3.25 -22.38
CA GLU A 73 18.06 3.42 -21.45
C GLU A 73 17.96 2.57 -20.16
N ILE A 74 17.15 1.50 -20.15
CA ILE A 74 17.08 0.55 -19.03
C ILE A 74 18.34 -0.35 -19.07
N MET A 75 19.10 -0.34 -17.97
CA MET A 75 20.29 -1.18 -17.85
C MET A 75 19.91 -2.63 -17.52
N ALA A 76 19.62 -3.43 -18.54
CA ALA A 76 19.11 -4.77 -18.38
C ALA A 76 20.11 -5.86 -18.73
N ALA A 77 20.04 -7.00 -18.04
CA ALA A 77 20.76 -8.22 -18.32
C ALA A 77 19.78 -9.40 -18.51
N ARG A 78 20.07 -10.23 -19.52
CA ARG A 78 19.24 -11.40 -19.81
C ARG A 78 19.55 -12.52 -18.82
N VAL A 79 18.48 -13.13 -18.27
CA VAL A 79 18.56 -14.37 -17.50
C VAL A 79 18.75 -15.53 -18.45
N THR A 80 19.73 -16.39 -18.17
CA THR A 80 20.11 -17.49 -19.06
C THR A 80 19.36 -18.79 -18.79
N LEU A 81 18.91 -18.97 -17.54
CA LEU A 81 18.15 -20.14 -17.11
C LEU A 81 16.65 -19.94 -17.36
N PRO A 82 15.93 -21.01 -17.71
CA PRO A 82 14.47 -20.93 -17.80
C PRO A 82 13.87 -20.64 -16.42
N ILE A 83 12.79 -19.86 -16.37
CA ILE A 83 12.15 -19.48 -15.09
C ILE A 83 11.57 -20.67 -14.31
N SER A 84 11.43 -21.84 -14.94
CA SER A 84 11.09 -23.10 -14.27
C SER A 84 12.25 -23.71 -13.48
N ASP A 85 13.49 -23.25 -13.71
CA ASP A 85 14.64 -23.65 -12.91
C ASP A 85 14.73 -22.79 -11.65
N PRO A 86 14.74 -23.36 -10.43
CA PRO A 86 14.88 -22.59 -9.20
C PRO A 86 16.13 -21.72 -9.12
N LEU A 87 17.21 -22.06 -9.84
CA LEU A 87 18.43 -21.27 -9.90
C LEU A 87 18.25 -19.96 -10.70
N ALA A 88 17.27 -19.88 -11.60
CA ALA A 88 16.95 -18.65 -12.32
C ALA A 88 16.60 -17.50 -11.34
N ALA A 89 15.92 -17.80 -10.25
CA ALA A 89 15.62 -16.79 -9.24
C ALA A 89 16.89 -16.24 -8.54
N GLN A 90 17.92 -17.08 -8.38
CA GLN A 90 19.21 -16.62 -7.83
C GLN A 90 19.95 -15.77 -8.88
N GLU A 91 19.97 -16.18 -10.15
CA GLU A 91 20.55 -15.39 -11.24
C GLU A 91 19.92 -13.99 -11.31
N VAL A 92 18.59 -13.91 -11.21
CA VAL A 92 17.87 -12.62 -11.15
C VAL A 92 18.34 -11.79 -9.95
N LYS A 93 18.41 -12.36 -8.75
CA LYS A 93 18.87 -11.64 -7.56
C LYS A 93 20.30 -11.09 -7.73
N ASP A 94 21.16 -11.84 -8.38
CA ASP A 94 22.54 -11.43 -8.66
C ASP A 94 22.59 -10.26 -9.68
N ILE A 95 21.73 -10.30 -10.69
CA ILE A 95 21.55 -9.20 -11.67
C ILE A 95 21.04 -7.94 -10.95
N LEU A 96 19.95 -8.06 -10.20
CA LEU A 96 19.36 -6.97 -9.42
C LEU A 96 20.33 -6.42 -8.35
N GLY A 97 21.19 -7.28 -7.81
CA GLY A 97 22.22 -6.90 -6.86
C GLY A 97 23.33 -6.04 -7.46
N ARG A 98 23.58 -6.15 -8.76
CA ARG A 98 24.51 -5.30 -9.52
C ARG A 98 23.88 -3.98 -9.99
N GLY A 99 22.62 -3.72 -9.64
CA GLY A 99 21.90 -2.51 -10.07
C GLY A 99 21.44 -2.58 -11.52
N GLN A 100 21.23 -3.79 -12.07
CA GLN A 100 20.70 -4.00 -13.39
C GLN A 100 19.29 -4.58 -13.32
N SER A 101 18.44 -4.28 -14.29
CA SER A 101 17.15 -4.93 -14.49
C SER A 101 17.35 -6.32 -15.10
N ALA A 102 16.51 -7.30 -14.75
CA ALA A 102 16.60 -8.67 -15.26
C ALA A 102 15.55 -8.89 -16.36
N ILE A 103 15.96 -9.46 -17.49
CA ILE A 103 15.04 -9.87 -18.56
C ILE A 103 14.89 -11.39 -18.53
N ILE A 104 13.66 -11.86 -18.38
CA ILE A 104 13.29 -13.27 -18.31
C ILE A 104 12.52 -13.71 -19.53
N ASP A 105 12.73 -14.97 -19.93
CA ASP A 105 11.95 -15.62 -20.98
C ASP A 105 10.69 -16.24 -20.38
N ALA A 106 9.54 -15.66 -20.69
CA ALA A 106 8.22 -16.17 -20.33
C ALA A 106 7.42 -16.59 -21.58
N SER A 107 8.08 -16.80 -22.73
CA SER A 107 7.45 -17.28 -23.94
C SER A 107 6.87 -18.70 -23.75
N GLY A 108 5.64 -18.91 -24.16
CA GLY A 108 4.95 -20.18 -23.96
C GLY A 108 4.39 -20.44 -22.56
N ILE A 109 4.43 -19.44 -21.69
CA ILE A 109 3.88 -19.48 -20.34
C ILE A 109 2.80 -18.40 -20.23
N GLY A 110 1.69 -18.71 -19.57
CA GLY A 110 0.65 -17.72 -19.29
C GLY A 110 1.11 -16.68 -18.25
N PRO A 111 0.49 -15.49 -18.24
CA PRO A 111 0.97 -14.36 -17.43
C PRO A 111 0.98 -14.63 -15.92
N LEU A 112 0.16 -15.56 -15.47
CA LEU A 112 0.00 -15.89 -14.04
C LEU A 112 -0.01 -17.41 -13.81
N ASP A 113 0.64 -18.17 -14.70
CA ASP A 113 0.85 -19.60 -14.52
C ASP A 113 1.67 -19.89 -13.25
N ASP A 114 1.51 -21.09 -12.74
CA ASP A 114 2.20 -21.56 -11.54
C ASP A 114 3.71 -21.35 -11.58
N VAL A 115 4.32 -21.53 -12.75
CA VAL A 115 5.77 -21.33 -12.96
C VAL A 115 6.16 -19.87 -12.72
N VAL A 116 5.38 -18.92 -13.25
CA VAL A 116 5.61 -17.48 -13.04
C VAL A 116 5.43 -17.11 -11.58
N VAL A 117 4.38 -17.64 -10.94
CA VAL A 117 4.07 -17.34 -9.52
C VAL A 117 5.17 -17.86 -8.61
N ASP A 118 5.64 -19.11 -8.82
CA ASP A 118 6.71 -19.69 -8.00
C ASP A 118 8.03 -18.96 -8.20
N PHE A 119 8.37 -18.64 -9.44
CA PHE A 119 9.54 -17.84 -9.75
C PHE A 119 9.48 -16.45 -9.09
N ALA A 120 8.38 -15.71 -9.26
CA ALA A 120 8.20 -14.37 -8.68
C ALA A 120 8.31 -14.41 -7.15
N LYS A 121 7.77 -15.46 -6.51
CA LYS A 121 7.89 -15.69 -5.07
C LYS A 121 9.34 -15.94 -4.65
N LEU A 122 10.07 -16.78 -5.36
CA LEU A 122 11.48 -17.07 -5.10
C LEU A 122 12.35 -15.82 -5.24
N VAL A 123 12.06 -14.96 -6.22
CA VAL A 123 12.75 -13.66 -6.40
C VAL A 123 12.42 -12.69 -5.28
N GLY A 124 11.23 -12.77 -4.68
CA GLY A 124 10.72 -11.81 -3.68
C GLY A 124 10.05 -10.60 -4.34
N VAL A 125 9.30 -10.86 -5.41
CA VAL A 125 8.55 -9.82 -6.14
C VAL A 125 7.46 -9.23 -5.25
N SER A 126 7.38 -7.91 -5.19
CA SER A 126 6.35 -7.18 -4.44
C SER A 126 5.09 -6.89 -5.26
N LYS A 127 5.25 -6.79 -6.57
CA LYS A 127 4.14 -6.59 -7.53
C LYS A 127 4.42 -7.39 -8.81
N VAL A 128 3.42 -8.11 -9.28
CA VAL A 128 3.37 -8.58 -10.66
C VAL A 128 2.46 -7.64 -11.44
N ILE A 129 2.95 -7.08 -12.51
CA ILE A 129 2.22 -6.18 -13.41
C ILE A 129 2.13 -6.85 -14.76
N ALA A 130 0.93 -7.24 -15.16
CA ALA A 130 0.68 -7.85 -16.46
C ALA A 130 0.07 -6.82 -17.41
N LEU A 131 0.83 -6.45 -18.44
CA LEU A 131 0.38 -5.62 -19.55
C LEU A 131 -0.16 -6.54 -20.65
N LEU A 132 -1.47 -6.62 -20.75
CA LEU A 132 -2.19 -7.56 -21.62
C LEU A 132 -3.13 -6.82 -22.57
N GLU A 133 -3.54 -7.51 -23.65
CA GLU A 133 -4.65 -7.06 -24.48
C GLU A 133 -6.00 -7.29 -23.78
N GLU A 134 -6.10 -8.39 -23.04
CA GLU A 134 -7.27 -8.72 -22.24
C GLU A 134 -7.28 -7.92 -20.93
N SER A 135 -8.45 -7.41 -20.55
CA SER A 135 -8.66 -6.69 -19.28
C SER A 135 -9.60 -7.45 -18.37
N ILE A 136 -9.44 -7.28 -17.09
CA ILE A 136 -10.46 -7.73 -16.12
C ILE A 136 -11.41 -6.57 -15.86
N LEU A 137 -12.69 -6.78 -16.21
CA LEU A 137 -13.75 -5.80 -15.97
C LEU A 137 -14.83 -6.41 -15.10
N VAL A 138 -15.26 -5.66 -14.09
CA VAL A 138 -16.40 -5.98 -13.25
C VAL A 138 -17.50 -4.99 -13.56
N ASN A 139 -18.63 -5.48 -14.09
CA ASN A 139 -19.73 -4.66 -14.59
C ASN A 139 -19.30 -3.63 -15.66
N GLY A 140 -18.35 -4.03 -16.52
CA GLY A 140 -17.85 -3.18 -17.60
C GLY A 140 -16.84 -2.11 -17.17
N GLN A 141 -16.35 -2.14 -15.93
CA GLN A 141 -15.33 -1.22 -15.42
C GLN A 141 -14.17 -1.97 -14.77
N PRO A 142 -12.93 -1.45 -14.83
CA PRO A 142 -11.82 -1.99 -14.06
C PRO A 142 -12.15 -1.98 -12.56
N ALA A 143 -11.76 -3.02 -11.86
CA ALA A 143 -11.93 -3.08 -10.41
C ALA A 143 -10.63 -2.65 -9.72
N HIS A 144 -10.59 -1.44 -9.21
CA HIS A 144 -9.37 -0.80 -8.68
C HIS A 144 -8.66 -1.61 -7.59
N ALA A 145 -9.40 -2.39 -6.79
CA ALA A 145 -8.81 -3.30 -5.81
C ALA A 145 -9.78 -4.41 -5.42
N ILE A 146 -9.39 -5.66 -5.64
CA ILE A 146 -10.13 -6.85 -5.18
C ILE A 146 -9.24 -7.66 -4.25
N ARG A 147 -9.71 -7.96 -3.06
CA ARG A 147 -9.03 -8.90 -2.18
C ARG A 147 -9.17 -10.32 -2.73
N ALA A 148 -8.07 -11.07 -2.80
CA ALA A 148 -8.07 -12.42 -3.36
C ALA A 148 -9.10 -13.36 -2.70
N ALA A 149 -9.37 -13.19 -1.40
CA ALA A 149 -10.39 -13.94 -0.68
C ALA A 149 -11.83 -13.58 -1.11
N ASP A 150 -12.07 -12.38 -1.64
CA ASP A 150 -13.40 -11.92 -2.03
C ASP A 150 -13.74 -12.28 -3.49
N VAL A 151 -12.78 -12.73 -4.29
CA VAL A 151 -12.98 -13.08 -5.71
C VAL A 151 -14.12 -14.08 -5.93
N PRO A 152 -14.30 -15.15 -5.13
CA PRO A 152 -15.45 -16.06 -5.30
C PRO A 152 -16.78 -15.32 -5.20
N ALA A 153 -16.92 -14.42 -4.22
CA ALA A 153 -18.17 -13.66 -4.02
C ALA A 153 -18.41 -12.64 -5.14
N VAL A 154 -17.34 -12.05 -5.70
CA VAL A 154 -17.45 -11.15 -6.87
C VAL A 154 -17.94 -11.94 -8.08
N LEU A 155 -17.38 -13.13 -8.33
CA LEU A 155 -17.76 -13.99 -9.45
C LEU A 155 -19.18 -14.57 -9.37
N GLU A 156 -19.77 -14.64 -8.16
CA GLU A 156 -21.14 -15.06 -7.95
C GLU A 156 -22.16 -13.92 -8.14
N LYS A 157 -21.77 -12.69 -7.83
CA LYS A 157 -22.69 -11.55 -7.73
C LYS A 157 -22.62 -10.59 -8.90
N GLU A 158 -21.44 -10.51 -9.55
CA GLU A 158 -21.16 -9.48 -10.53
C GLU A 158 -20.89 -10.09 -11.92
N HIS A 159 -21.13 -9.30 -12.96
CA HIS A 159 -20.71 -9.68 -14.33
C HIS A 159 -19.20 -9.41 -14.47
N VAL A 160 -18.42 -10.43 -14.77
CA VAL A 160 -16.96 -10.34 -14.87
C VAL A 160 -16.49 -10.79 -16.24
N GLU A 161 -15.84 -9.87 -16.96
CA GLU A 161 -15.03 -10.16 -18.15
C GLU A 161 -13.59 -10.47 -17.70
N GLY A 162 -12.88 -11.37 -18.37
CA GLY A 162 -11.55 -11.83 -17.94
C GLY A 162 -11.60 -12.74 -16.70
N ARG A 163 -12.64 -13.57 -16.57
CA ARG A 163 -12.89 -14.42 -15.39
C ARG A 163 -11.72 -15.33 -15.04
N ASP A 164 -11.12 -15.98 -16.04
CA ASP A 164 -10.04 -16.93 -15.81
C ASP A 164 -8.77 -16.21 -15.35
N LEU A 165 -8.52 -15.03 -15.91
CA LEU A 165 -7.42 -14.16 -15.50
C LEU A 165 -7.60 -13.63 -14.08
N LEU A 166 -8.84 -13.26 -13.68
CA LEU A 166 -9.14 -12.87 -12.30
C LEU A 166 -8.90 -14.04 -11.32
N LEU A 167 -9.28 -15.27 -11.68
CA LEU A 167 -9.03 -16.44 -10.85
C LEU A 167 -7.54 -16.73 -10.70
N ALA A 168 -6.78 -16.66 -11.80
CA ALA A 168 -5.33 -16.85 -11.80
C ALA A 168 -4.62 -15.78 -10.95
N ALA A 169 -5.03 -14.51 -11.06
CA ALA A 169 -4.49 -13.42 -10.24
C ALA A 169 -4.79 -13.60 -8.74
N ALA A 170 -6.00 -14.05 -8.41
CA ALA A 170 -6.36 -14.34 -7.02
C ALA A 170 -5.56 -15.53 -6.48
N GLU A 171 -5.34 -16.57 -7.28
CA GLU A 171 -4.52 -17.71 -6.87
C GLU A 171 -3.06 -17.31 -6.67
N ALA A 172 -2.48 -16.50 -7.57
CA ALA A 172 -1.15 -15.94 -7.39
C ALA A 172 -1.00 -15.20 -6.06
N CYS A 173 -2.01 -14.38 -5.70
CA CYS A 173 -2.02 -13.68 -4.41
C CYS A 173 -2.15 -14.66 -3.22
N ARG A 174 -3.00 -15.68 -3.29
CA ARG A 174 -3.11 -16.71 -2.24
C ARG A 174 -1.80 -17.50 -2.04
N ARG A 175 -1.04 -17.70 -3.12
CA ARG A 175 0.27 -18.38 -3.09
C ARG A 175 1.41 -17.49 -2.58
N GLY A 176 1.15 -16.21 -2.34
CA GLY A 176 2.08 -15.31 -1.66
C GLY A 176 2.63 -14.15 -2.49
N ILE A 177 2.11 -13.89 -3.67
CA ILE A 177 2.38 -12.64 -4.39
C ILE A 177 1.57 -11.52 -3.71
N PRO A 178 2.20 -10.47 -3.21
CA PRO A 178 1.47 -9.43 -2.48
C PRO A 178 0.41 -8.73 -3.33
N ARG A 179 0.72 -8.46 -4.60
CA ARG A 179 -0.16 -7.77 -5.54
C ARG A 179 0.02 -8.23 -6.97
N VAL A 180 -1.07 -8.35 -7.68
CA VAL A 180 -1.14 -8.54 -9.13
C VAL A 180 -1.93 -7.40 -9.72
N HIS A 181 -1.35 -6.68 -10.68
CA HIS A 181 -2.00 -5.65 -11.47
C HIS A 181 -2.21 -6.17 -12.88
N VAL A 182 -3.41 -6.09 -13.39
CA VAL A 182 -3.74 -6.41 -14.80
C VAL A 182 -4.12 -5.11 -15.47
N LEU A 183 -3.31 -4.71 -16.44
CA LEU A 183 -3.38 -3.43 -17.12
C LEU A 183 -3.59 -3.63 -18.61
N ASN A 184 -4.38 -2.75 -19.23
CA ASN A 184 -4.51 -2.69 -20.67
C ASN A 184 -3.24 -2.07 -21.28
N GLY A 185 -2.40 -2.88 -21.91
CA GLY A 185 -1.14 -2.42 -22.49
C GLY A 185 -1.27 -1.48 -23.71
N ARG A 186 -2.49 -1.27 -24.24
CA ARG A 186 -2.77 -0.28 -25.30
C ARG A 186 -3.08 1.11 -24.77
N GLN A 187 -3.30 1.26 -23.47
CA GLN A 187 -3.61 2.54 -22.84
C GLN A 187 -2.33 3.30 -22.55
N GLN A 188 -2.21 4.53 -23.07
CA GLN A 188 -1.10 5.43 -22.75
C GLN A 188 -1.11 5.86 -21.27
N GLY A 189 0.08 5.96 -20.67
CA GLY A 189 0.25 6.38 -19.27
C GLY A 189 -0.31 5.38 -18.24
N VAL A 190 -0.71 4.18 -18.66
CA VAL A 190 -1.40 3.20 -17.83
C VAL A 190 -0.60 2.85 -16.56
N LEU A 191 0.71 2.77 -16.63
CA LEU A 191 1.55 2.41 -15.49
C LEU A 191 1.59 3.52 -14.43
N VAL A 192 1.78 4.76 -14.88
CA VAL A 192 1.81 5.93 -13.98
C VAL A 192 0.44 6.13 -13.33
N ASP A 193 -0.63 6.07 -14.13
CA ASP A 193 -1.99 6.20 -13.63
C ASP A 193 -2.36 5.09 -12.65
N GLU A 194 -1.89 3.87 -12.86
CA GLU A 194 -2.11 2.76 -11.91
C GLU A 194 -1.32 2.93 -10.61
N LEU A 195 -0.02 3.26 -10.71
CA LEU A 195 0.85 3.24 -9.53
C LEU A 195 0.79 4.51 -8.68
N PHE A 196 0.47 5.66 -9.29
CA PHE A 196 0.55 6.96 -8.64
C PHE A 196 -0.80 7.67 -8.49
N SER A 197 -1.89 7.11 -9.00
CA SER A 197 -3.23 7.64 -8.74
C SER A 197 -3.85 7.01 -7.49
N ASN A 198 -4.89 7.65 -6.98
CA ASN A 198 -5.59 7.15 -5.81
C ASN A 198 -6.50 5.96 -6.11
N GLU A 199 -6.96 5.83 -7.34
CA GLU A 199 -7.95 4.82 -7.73
C GLU A 199 -7.38 3.76 -8.67
N GLY A 200 -6.24 4.02 -9.32
CA GLY A 200 -5.72 3.17 -10.38
C GLY A 200 -6.56 3.28 -11.66
N VAL A 201 -6.15 2.60 -12.70
CA VAL A 201 -6.88 2.52 -13.99
C VAL A 201 -7.08 1.09 -14.45
N GLY A 202 -6.35 0.16 -13.86
CA GLY A 202 -6.45 -1.27 -14.11
C GLY A 202 -7.23 -2.01 -13.03
N THR A 203 -7.11 -3.33 -13.04
CA THR A 203 -7.61 -4.18 -11.96
C THR A 203 -6.46 -4.70 -11.13
N MET A 204 -6.46 -4.35 -9.84
CA MET A 204 -5.50 -4.83 -8.86
C MET A 204 -6.12 -5.91 -7.99
N ILE A 205 -5.46 -7.05 -7.92
CA ILE A 205 -5.78 -8.11 -6.97
C ILE A 205 -4.69 -8.12 -5.89
N HIS A 206 -5.08 -8.25 -4.62
CA HIS A 206 -4.15 -8.23 -3.51
C HIS A 206 -4.39 -9.37 -2.52
N ALA A 207 -3.32 -9.83 -1.87
CA ALA A 207 -3.39 -10.76 -0.76
C ALA A 207 -4.01 -10.09 0.48
N ASP A 208 -4.49 -10.89 1.44
CA ASP A 208 -5.12 -10.39 2.68
C ASP A 208 -4.17 -9.53 3.53
N SER A 209 -2.86 -9.77 3.41
CA SER A 209 -1.82 -9.01 4.11
C SER A 209 -1.49 -7.63 3.51
N TYR A 210 -2.19 -7.23 2.43
CA TYR A 210 -1.95 -5.95 1.74
C TYR A 210 -2.08 -4.74 2.67
N ARG A 211 -3.11 -4.73 3.51
CA ARG A 211 -3.38 -3.70 4.51
C ARG A 211 -3.65 -4.36 5.84
N MET A 212 -2.90 -3.97 6.85
CA MET A 212 -3.07 -4.48 8.20
C MET A 212 -2.92 -3.37 9.24
N ILE A 213 -3.66 -3.52 10.34
CA ILE A 213 -3.41 -2.75 11.55
C ILE A 213 -2.65 -3.66 12.49
N ARG A 214 -1.48 -3.22 12.96
CA ARG A 214 -0.61 -3.96 13.85
C ARG A 214 -0.02 -3.05 14.93
N GLU A 215 0.55 -3.63 15.95
CA GLU A 215 1.34 -2.90 16.93
C GLU A 215 2.52 -2.19 16.25
N LEU A 216 2.89 -1.02 16.76
CA LEU A 216 4.04 -0.26 16.33
C LEU A 216 5.32 -1.04 16.66
N ARG A 217 6.24 -1.13 15.70
CA ARG A 217 7.58 -1.66 15.89
C ARG A 217 8.57 -0.51 16.08
N GLU A 218 9.69 -0.77 16.72
CA GLU A 218 10.72 0.25 16.93
C GLU A 218 11.24 0.83 15.61
N GLU A 219 11.35 0.00 14.59
CA GLU A 219 11.74 0.39 13.23
C GLU A 219 10.78 1.37 12.54
N ASP A 220 9.50 1.41 12.95
CA ASP A 220 8.49 2.32 12.40
C ASP A 220 8.55 3.73 13.01
N ILE A 221 9.24 3.91 14.16
CA ILE A 221 9.22 5.16 14.91
C ILE A 221 9.72 6.37 14.11
N PRO A 222 10.79 6.27 13.32
CA PRO A 222 11.23 7.40 12.49
C PRO A 222 10.15 7.87 11.52
N GLU A 223 9.43 6.93 10.88
CA GLU A 223 8.33 7.26 9.97
C GLU A 223 7.15 7.87 10.72
N LEU A 224 6.76 7.30 11.85
CA LEU A 224 5.71 7.82 12.72
C LEU A 224 6.01 9.24 13.18
N LEU A 225 7.24 9.52 13.63
CA LEU A 225 7.66 10.87 14.03
C LEU A 225 7.63 11.84 12.85
N GLY A 226 8.01 11.41 11.66
CA GLY A 226 7.90 12.19 10.43
C GLY A 226 6.46 12.56 10.10
N MET A 227 5.51 11.65 10.31
CA MET A 227 4.07 11.86 10.13
C MET A 227 3.52 12.85 11.16
N ILE A 228 3.74 12.59 12.44
CA ILE A 228 3.28 13.43 13.55
C ILE A 228 3.91 14.83 13.47
N GLY A 229 5.20 14.94 13.19
CA GLY A 229 5.93 16.21 13.11
C GLY A 229 5.40 17.15 12.02
N ARG A 230 4.88 16.62 10.90
CA ARG A 230 4.20 17.42 9.87
C ARG A 230 2.91 18.05 10.40
N VAL A 231 2.15 17.30 11.20
CA VAL A 231 0.90 17.77 11.80
C VAL A 231 1.15 18.75 12.94
N VAL A 232 2.13 18.45 13.80
CA VAL A 232 2.52 19.33 14.93
C VAL A 232 2.85 20.74 14.45
N ARG A 233 3.61 20.88 13.38
CA ARG A 233 3.96 22.19 12.78
C ARG A 233 2.75 22.96 12.26
N ARG A 234 1.69 22.28 11.86
CA ARG A 234 0.48 22.90 11.28
C ARG A 234 -0.63 23.16 12.29
N THR A 235 -0.68 22.42 13.40
CA THR A 235 -1.88 22.33 14.24
C THR A 235 -1.66 22.57 15.74
N LYS A 236 -0.46 22.94 16.18
CA LYS A 236 -0.09 23.04 17.60
C LYS A 236 -0.35 21.76 18.42
N LEU A 237 -0.30 20.58 17.78
CA LEU A 237 -0.36 19.30 18.50
C LEU A 237 0.89 19.12 19.38
N VAL A 238 0.83 18.25 20.40
CA VAL A 238 2.01 17.94 21.23
C VAL A 238 3.06 17.28 20.38
N ALA A 239 4.23 17.88 20.28
CA ALA A 239 5.40 17.22 19.76
C ALA A 239 5.69 15.99 20.63
N ARG A 240 6.00 14.87 20.00
CA ARG A 240 6.49 13.67 20.68
C ARG A 240 7.91 13.43 20.21
N ASN A 241 8.74 12.96 21.12
CA ASN A 241 10.09 12.55 20.80
C ASN A 241 10.15 11.01 20.71
N TYR A 242 11.30 10.50 20.33
CA TYR A 242 11.55 9.06 20.20
C TYR A 242 11.32 8.32 21.54
N GLU A 243 11.85 8.85 22.63
CA GLU A 243 11.77 8.26 23.97
C GLU A 243 10.31 8.20 24.49
N ASP A 244 9.50 9.22 24.20
CA ASP A 244 8.07 9.24 24.55
C ASP A 244 7.31 8.08 23.89
N ILE A 245 7.67 7.73 22.65
CA ILE A 245 7.01 6.65 21.90
C ILE A 245 7.54 5.28 22.36
N VAL A 246 8.85 5.12 22.48
CA VAL A 246 9.47 3.85 22.92
C VAL A 246 8.96 3.45 24.29
N SER A 247 8.83 4.40 25.24
CA SER A 247 8.33 4.12 26.59
C SER A 247 6.89 3.60 26.63
N LYS A 248 6.13 3.72 25.51
CA LYS A 248 4.72 3.33 25.39
C LYS A 248 4.45 2.63 24.08
N LEU A 249 5.42 1.87 23.57
CA LEU A 249 5.36 1.26 22.24
C LEU A 249 4.08 0.44 22.04
N SER A 250 3.67 -0.33 23.05
CA SER A 250 2.47 -1.17 23.03
C SER A 250 1.13 -0.41 23.01
N ASP A 251 1.18 0.92 23.27
CA ASP A 251 -0.03 1.75 23.16
C ASP A 251 -0.29 2.17 21.73
N TYR A 252 0.71 2.08 20.84
CA TYR A 252 0.63 2.56 19.47
C TYR A 252 0.34 1.43 18.49
N HIS A 253 -0.59 1.70 17.58
CA HIS A 253 -0.93 0.83 16.46
C HIS A 253 -0.80 1.61 15.17
N VAL A 254 -0.30 0.93 14.15
CA VAL A 254 -0.12 1.51 12.81
C VAL A 254 -0.91 0.72 11.79
N MET A 255 -1.50 1.44 10.87
CA MET A 255 -1.99 0.85 9.63
C MET A 255 -0.85 0.86 8.64
N SER A 256 -0.46 -0.32 8.16
CA SER A 256 0.55 -0.48 7.12
C SER A 256 -0.08 -0.98 5.83
N ILE A 257 0.47 -0.50 4.72
CA ILE A 257 0.19 -0.94 3.36
C ILE A 257 1.54 -1.27 2.74
N ASP A 258 1.77 -2.52 2.31
CA ASP A 258 3.07 -3.00 1.82
C ASP A 258 4.22 -2.66 2.79
N ASP A 259 4.04 -2.94 4.07
CA ASP A 259 4.96 -2.59 5.17
C ASP A 259 5.20 -1.09 5.38
N ASN A 260 4.62 -0.21 4.56
CA ASN A 260 4.72 1.23 4.78
C ASN A 260 3.63 1.72 5.73
N VAL A 261 3.99 2.46 6.75
CA VAL A 261 3.04 3.05 7.68
C VAL A 261 2.25 4.16 6.99
N VAL A 262 0.94 4.00 6.87
CA VAL A 262 0.03 4.97 6.23
C VAL A 262 -0.88 5.70 7.23
N GLY A 263 -1.02 5.15 8.42
CA GLY A 263 -1.81 5.77 9.50
C GLY A 263 -1.40 5.24 10.85
N CYS A 264 -1.81 5.91 11.91
CA CYS A 264 -1.55 5.49 13.28
C CYS A 264 -2.68 5.89 14.22
N VAL A 265 -2.78 5.17 15.33
CA VAL A 265 -3.60 5.49 16.49
C VAL A 265 -2.86 5.04 17.75
N ALA A 266 -3.07 5.72 18.86
CA ALA A 266 -2.61 5.28 20.17
C ALA A 266 -3.79 5.10 21.13
N LEU A 267 -3.71 4.11 22.01
CA LEU A 267 -4.66 3.85 23.09
C LEU A 267 -3.94 3.94 24.44
N HIS A 268 -3.99 5.11 25.08
CA HIS A 268 -3.34 5.32 26.37
C HIS A 268 -4.29 4.97 27.51
N GLY A 269 -3.98 3.94 28.27
CA GLY A 269 -4.81 3.49 29.40
C GLY A 269 -4.66 4.35 30.66
N TYR A 270 -5.77 4.51 31.37
CA TYR A 270 -5.86 5.10 32.72
C TYR A 270 -6.52 4.08 33.67
N PRO A 271 -5.77 3.06 34.13
CA PRO A 271 -6.35 1.93 34.85
C PRO A 271 -7.11 2.33 36.13
N GLY A 272 -6.60 3.33 36.85
CA GLY A 272 -7.24 3.85 38.08
C GLY A 272 -8.60 4.52 37.86
N GLU A 273 -8.94 4.89 36.61
CA GLU A 273 -10.18 5.58 36.27
C GLU A 273 -11.00 4.79 35.22
N HIS A 274 -10.61 3.52 34.98
CA HIS A 274 -11.31 2.58 34.08
C HIS A 274 -11.61 3.18 32.68
N CYS A 275 -10.67 3.92 32.12
CA CYS A 275 -10.83 4.50 30.79
C CYS A 275 -9.52 4.56 30.01
N ALA A 276 -9.60 4.84 28.71
CA ALA A 276 -8.43 5.04 27.86
C ALA A 276 -8.62 6.25 26.91
N GLU A 277 -7.51 6.88 26.53
CA GLU A 277 -7.47 7.95 25.53
C GLU A 277 -7.15 7.38 24.16
N VAL A 278 -8.04 7.59 23.20
CA VAL A 278 -7.76 7.42 21.77
C VAL A 278 -7.02 8.67 21.30
N ALA A 279 -5.72 8.53 21.07
CA ALA A 279 -4.81 9.62 20.77
C ALA A 279 -4.01 9.36 19.49
N CYS A 280 -3.27 10.35 19.03
CA CYS A 280 -2.36 10.24 17.89
C CYS A 280 -3.01 9.66 16.61
N LEU A 281 -4.32 9.84 16.43
CA LEU A 281 -5.00 9.44 15.22
C LEU A 281 -4.49 10.28 14.05
N TYR A 282 -3.90 9.62 13.08
CA TYR A 282 -3.41 10.25 11.87
C TYR A 282 -3.48 9.28 10.69
N VAL A 283 -3.81 9.79 9.52
CA VAL A 283 -3.72 9.10 8.23
C VAL A 283 -2.94 10.00 7.28
N LYS A 284 -2.02 9.45 6.50
CA LYS A 284 -1.30 10.21 5.48
C LYS A 284 -2.29 10.80 4.47
N GLN A 285 -2.04 12.03 4.03
CA GLN A 285 -2.94 12.78 3.15
C GLN A 285 -3.32 12.02 1.87
N ALA A 286 -2.38 11.27 1.28
CA ALA A 286 -2.62 10.44 0.11
C ALA A 286 -3.60 9.27 0.35
N HIS A 287 -3.93 8.99 1.60
CA HIS A 287 -4.81 7.90 2.02
C HIS A 287 -6.06 8.39 2.78
N GLU A 288 -6.26 9.71 2.89
CA GLU A 288 -7.47 10.30 3.47
C GLU A 288 -8.70 10.03 2.59
N GLY A 289 -9.89 10.05 3.20
CA GLY A 289 -11.15 9.81 2.49
C GLY A 289 -11.50 8.32 2.28
N ARG A 290 -10.60 7.39 2.59
CA ARG A 290 -10.77 5.94 2.38
C ARG A 290 -11.32 5.18 3.59
N GLY A 291 -11.78 5.86 4.63
CA GLY A 291 -12.28 5.23 5.86
C GLY A 291 -11.19 4.76 6.84
N TYR A 292 -9.91 4.91 6.53
CA TYR A 292 -8.79 4.39 7.36
C TYR A 292 -8.76 4.95 8.78
N GLY A 293 -9.13 6.21 8.95
CA GLY A 293 -9.25 6.80 10.28
C GLY A 293 -10.31 6.12 11.12
N ALA A 294 -11.46 5.77 10.53
CA ALA A 294 -12.53 5.07 11.21
C ALA A 294 -12.11 3.63 11.59
N GLU A 295 -11.40 2.94 10.71
CA GLU A 295 -10.86 1.59 11.00
C GLU A 295 -9.84 1.62 12.14
N LEU A 296 -8.94 2.61 12.17
CA LEU A 296 -7.98 2.78 13.25
C LEU A 296 -8.66 3.04 14.61
N VAL A 297 -9.71 3.87 14.63
CA VAL A 297 -10.49 4.14 15.85
C VAL A 297 -11.23 2.87 16.27
N ALA A 298 -11.90 2.18 15.35
CA ALA A 298 -12.60 0.93 15.63
C ALA A 298 -11.64 -0.13 16.22
N HIS A 299 -10.44 -0.26 15.67
CA HIS A 299 -9.39 -1.14 16.20
C HIS A 299 -8.98 -0.78 17.63
N ALA A 300 -8.77 0.51 17.92
CA ALA A 300 -8.47 0.97 19.28
C ALA A 300 -9.62 0.68 20.25
N GLU A 301 -10.88 0.82 19.80
CA GLU A 301 -12.06 0.46 20.59
C GLU A 301 -12.15 -1.04 20.88
N GLU A 302 -11.82 -1.89 19.89
CA GLU A 302 -11.76 -3.35 20.08
C GLU A 302 -10.72 -3.73 21.13
N ILE A 303 -9.54 -3.11 21.10
CA ILE A 303 -8.50 -3.32 22.12
C ILE A 303 -9.00 -2.87 23.49
N ALA A 304 -9.68 -1.71 23.58
CA ALA A 304 -10.25 -1.24 24.82
C ALA A 304 -11.26 -2.23 25.40
N ARG A 305 -12.18 -2.73 24.58
CA ARG A 305 -13.16 -3.78 24.97
C ARG A 305 -12.48 -5.06 25.41
N PHE A 306 -11.48 -5.52 24.65
CA PHE A 306 -10.72 -6.72 24.99
C PHE A 306 -10.00 -6.60 26.36
N LYS A 307 -9.48 -5.40 26.64
CA LYS A 307 -8.85 -5.08 27.95
C LYS A 307 -9.87 -4.80 29.07
N GLY A 308 -11.17 -4.91 28.82
CA GLY A 308 -12.22 -4.65 29.80
C GLY A 308 -12.34 -3.16 30.18
N ILE A 309 -11.93 -2.25 29.31
CA ILE A 309 -12.02 -0.80 29.53
C ILE A 309 -13.40 -0.33 29.07
N PRO A 310 -14.28 0.14 29.98
CA PRO A 310 -15.67 0.44 29.62
C PRO A 310 -15.86 1.78 28.93
N ARG A 311 -14.85 2.65 28.92
CA ARG A 311 -14.96 4.02 28.42
C ARG A 311 -13.69 4.44 27.69
N VAL A 312 -13.83 5.01 26.51
CA VAL A 312 -12.75 5.69 25.78
C VAL A 312 -13.06 7.15 25.58
N PHE A 313 -12.03 8.00 25.51
CA PHE A 313 -12.18 9.41 25.21
C PHE A 313 -11.11 9.89 24.21
N ALA A 314 -11.39 11.01 23.56
CA ALA A 314 -10.47 11.66 22.63
C ALA A 314 -10.49 13.17 22.81
N LEU A 315 -9.36 13.83 22.55
CA LEU A 315 -9.25 15.29 22.53
C LEU A 315 -8.93 15.75 21.10
N THR A 316 -9.74 16.66 20.58
CA THR A 316 -9.56 17.17 19.22
C THR A 316 -9.99 18.62 19.08
N ASN A 317 -9.30 19.34 18.15
CA ASN A 317 -9.69 20.71 17.76
C ASN A 317 -10.35 20.74 16.38
N ARG A 318 -10.18 19.68 15.56
CA ARG A 318 -10.55 19.69 14.14
C ARG A 318 -11.37 18.49 13.69
N ALA A 319 -11.39 17.42 14.47
CA ALA A 319 -12.03 16.17 14.09
C ALA A 319 -13.35 15.93 14.85
N ALA A 320 -14.05 16.99 15.29
CA ALA A 320 -15.30 16.88 16.03
C ALA A 320 -16.33 16.03 15.26
N ASP A 321 -16.61 16.40 14.01
CA ASP A 321 -17.58 15.70 13.15
C ASP A 321 -17.17 14.24 12.90
N PHE A 322 -15.88 13.97 12.82
CA PHE A 322 -15.38 12.61 12.66
C PHE A 322 -15.69 11.76 13.89
N PHE A 323 -15.39 12.25 15.10
CA PHE A 323 -15.69 11.52 16.34
C PHE A 323 -17.20 11.38 16.58
N CYS A 324 -18.00 12.39 16.25
CA CYS A 324 -19.45 12.26 16.29
C CYS A 324 -19.95 11.11 15.37
N ARG A 325 -19.45 11.05 14.13
CA ARG A 325 -19.80 9.94 13.21
C ARG A 325 -19.29 8.58 13.68
N ALA A 326 -18.19 8.53 14.45
CA ALA A 326 -17.68 7.32 15.08
C ALA A 326 -18.45 6.92 16.36
N GLY A 327 -19.51 7.67 16.71
CA GLY A 327 -20.39 7.37 17.83
C GLY A 327 -19.89 7.90 19.18
N TYR A 328 -19.00 8.89 19.18
CA TYR A 328 -18.59 9.60 20.39
C TYR A 328 -19.54 10.78 20.66
N ALA A 329 -19.83 11.00 21.93
CA ALA A 329 -20.55 12.18 22.40
C ALA A 329 -19.56 13.23 22.91
N GLN A 330 -19.86 14.51 22.70
CA GLN A 330 -19.10 15.58 23.31
C GLN A 330 -19.30 15.56 24.82
N ALA A 331 -18.20 15.70 25.59
CA ALA A 331 -18.18 15.66 27.03
C ALA A 331 -17.50 16.92 27.60
N ASP A 332 -17.71 17.15 28.87
CA ASP A 332 -17.04 18.22 29.63
C ASP A 332 -15.60 17.81 30.00
N VAL A 333 -14.73 18.80 30.20
CA VAL A 333 -13.33 18.58 30.62
C VAL A 333 -13.24 17.83 31.95
N SER A 334 -14.26 17.92 32.80
CA SER A 334 -14.34 17.17 34.07
C SER A 334 -14.42 15.66 33.88
N ALA A 335 -14.82 15.19 32.68
CA ALA A 335 -14.84 13.78 32.33
C ALA A 335 -13.43 13.18 32.08
N LEU A 336 -12.41 14.04 31.94
CA LEU A 336 -11.03 13.58 31.76
C LEU A 336 -10.46 13.02 33.10
N PRO A 337 -9.62 11.94 32.98
CA PRO A 337 -8.81 11.48 34.10
C PRO A 337 -8.04 12.62 34.79
N ALA A 338 -7.92 12.58 36.09
CA ALA A 338 -7.33 13.68 36.89
C ALA A 338 -5.94 14.08 36.35
N LYS A 339 -5.08 13.10 36.10
CA LYS A 339 -3.74 13.35 35.54
C LYS A 339 -3.82 14.00 34.15
N ARG A 340 -4.76 13.53 33.32
CA ARG A 340 -4.91 14.03 31.92
C ARG A 340 -5.52 15.43 31.91
N ARG A 341 -6.46 15.69 32.78
CA ARG A 341 -7.06 17.01 32.97
C ARG A 341 -6.03 18.06 33.39
N ALA A 342 -5.18 17.75 34.39
CA ALA A 342 -4.09 18.63 34.76
C ALA A 342 -3.14 18.94 33.58
N GLN A 343 -2.80 17.96 32.77
CA GLN A 343 -1.99 18.16 31.54
C GLN A 343 -2.73 19.02 30.52
N TYR A 344 -4.03 18.84 30.38
CA TYR A 344 -4.86 19.61 29.46
C TYR A 344 -4.89 21.09 29.88
N GLU A 345 -5.19 21.37 31.13
CA GLU A 345 -5.22 22.73 31.70
C GLU A 345 -3.86 23.42 31.58
N ALA A 346 -2.76 22.72 31.89
CA ALA A 346 -1.41 23.25 31.76
C ALA A 346 -0.99 23.53 30.32
N SER A 347 -1.60 22.86 29.34
CA SER A 347 -1.24 23.00 27.93
C SER A 347 -1.77 24.29 27.30
N GLY A 348 -2.73 24.97 27.91
CA GLY A 348 -3.40 26.14 27.33
C GLY A 348 -4.14 25.89 26.03
N ARG A 349 -4.55 24.63 25.77
CA ARG A 349 -5.23 24.22 24.54
C ARG A 349 -6.73 24.30 24.70
N ASP A 350 -7.40 24.62 23.62
CA ASP A 350 -8.84 24.69 23.53
C ASP A 350 -9.39 23.48 22.71
N SER A 351 -9.03 22.26 23.19
CA SER A 351 -9.50 21.03 22.53
C SER A 351 -10.84 20.60 23.10
N LEU A 352 -11.75 20.18 22.21
CA LEU A 352 -13.00 19.56 22.62
C LEU A 352 -12.73 18.12 23.10
N VAL A 353 -13.47 17.72 24.12
CA VAL A 353 -13.44 16.37 24.68
C VAL A 353 -14.60 15.59 24.11
N PHE A 354 -14.33 14.38 23.66
CA PHE A 354 -15.30 13.41 23.16
C PHE A 354 -15.14 12.11 23.92
N GLU A 355 -16.24 11.45 24.26
CA GLU A 355 -16.23 10.15 24.94
C GLU A 355 -17.19 9.15 24.31
N LYS A 356 -16.87 7.87 24.47
CA LYS A 356 -17.72 6.75 24.10
C LYS A 356 -17.69 5.70 25.20
N ILE A 357 -18.86 5.26 25.61
CA ILE A 357 -19.07 4.19 26.61
C ILE A 357 -19.53 2.93 25.86
N PHE A 358 -18.99 1.78 26.23
CA PHE A 358 -19.26 0.48 25.60
C PHE A 358 -20.32 -0.30 26.33
#